data_3295e2bbcabfa7774eb7557e37cd4dc2
#
_entry.id   3295e2bbcabfa7774eb7557e37cd4dc2
#
_cell.length_a   1.000
_cell.length_b   1.000
_cell.length_c   1.000
_cell.angle_alpha   90.00
_cell.angle_beta   90.00
_cell.angle_gamma   90.00
#
_symmetry.space_group_name_H-M   'P 1'
#
loop_
_entity.id
_entity.type
_entity.pdbx_description
1 polymer ?
#
loop_
_entity_poly.entity_id
_entity_poly.type
_entity_poly.pdbx_seq_one_letter_code
_entity_poly.pdbx_strand_id
1 'polypeptide(L)' 'METVELKVEGMDCEGCVKSVTRMLSGVPGVQKVDVSLAQANATVTYDPAKAGVAEMKKAVERAGYKAP' A
#
# COMPACT_ATOMS: atom_id res chain seq x y z
N MET A 1 1.95 -16.60 3.15
CA MET A 1 1.65 -15.26 2.62
C MET A 1 0.23 -14.85 2.92
N GLU A 2 0.01 -13.64 3.33
CA GLU A 2 -1.32 -13.12 3.58
C GLU A 2 -1.60 -11.93 2.67
N THR A 3 -2.87 -11.65 2.43
CA THR A 3 -3.29 -10.53 1.62
C THR A 3 -4.14 -9.59 2.47
N VAL A 4 -3.83 -8.31 2.41
CA VAL A 4 -4.58 -7.28 3.12
C VAL A 4 -4.99 -6.19 2.13
N GLU A 5 -6.18 -5.65 2.34
CA GLU A 5 -6.67 -4.53 1.56
C GLU A 5 -6.62 -3.28 2.43
N LEU A 6 -5.87 -2.29 1.97
CA LEU A 6 -5.72 -1.01 2.67
C LEU A 6 -6.48 0.07 1.92
N LYS A 7 -7.24 0.86 2.63
CA LYS A 7 -7.88 2.01 2.03
C LYS A 7 -6.88 3.15 1.96
N VAL A 8 -6.76 3.79 0.78
CA VAL A 8 -5.83 4.89 0.57
C VAL A 8 -6.62 6.14 0.20
N GLU A 9 -6.53 7.18 1.02
CA GLU A 9 -7.20 8.44 0.76
C GLU A 9 -6.26 9.45 0.14
N GLY A 10 -6.80 10.29 -0.74
CA GLY A 10 -6.04 11.34 -1.42
C GLY A 10 -5.46 10.91 -2.75
N MET A 11 -5.68 9.67 -3.15
CA MET A 11 -5.19 9.13 -4.41
C MET A 11 -6.21 9.45 -5.50
N ASP A 12 -5.87 10.37 -6.39
CA ASP A 12 -6.79 10.86 -7.42
C ASP A 12 -6.22 10.83 -8.84
N CYS A 13 -5.03 10.25 -9.04
CA CYS A 13 -4.42 10.16 -10.37
C CYS A 13 -3.54 8.92 -10.46
N GLU A 14 -3.19 8.54 -11.70
CA GLU A 14 -2.35 7.36 -11.91
C GLU A 14 -0.94 7.53 -11.33
N GLY A 15 -0.42 8.74 -11.33
CA GLY A 15 0.86 9.01 -10.69
C GLY A 15 0.84 8.70 -9.21
N CYS A 16 -0.29 8.95 -8.55
CA CYS A 16 -0.49 8.62 -7.16
C CYS A 16 -0.45 7.10 -6.94
N VAL A 17 -1.10 6.34 -7.84
CA VAL A 17 -1.08 4.88 -7.80
C VAL A 17 0.35 4.36 -7.87
N LYS A 18 1.16 4.90 -8.78
CA LYS A 18 2.55 4.49 -8.92
C LYS A 18 3.35 4.81 -7.66
N SER A 19 3.14 5.98 -7.07
CA SER A 19 3.84 6.37 -5.85
C SER A 19 3.52 5.43 -4.69
N VAL A 20 2.24 5.13 -4.49
CA VAL A 20 1.81 4.22 -3.44
C VAL A 20 2.37 2.83 -3.67
N THR A 21 2.29 2.34 -4.91
CA THR A 21 2.83 1.03 -5.27
C THR A 21 4.32 0.94 -4.94
N ARG A 22 5.07 1.97 -5.32
CA ARG A 22 6.51 2.01 -5.08
C ARG A 22 6.83 1.99 -3.59
N MET A 23 6.12 2.82 -2.81
CA MET A 23 6.38 2.89 -1.37
C MET A 23 6.02 1.58 -0.67
N LEU A 24 4.90 0.97 -1.03
CA LEU A 24 4.50 -0.31 -0.45
C LEU A 24 5.46 -1.43 -0.85
N SER A 25 5.91 -1.44 -2.10
CA SER A 25 6.86 -2.44 -2.56
C SER A 25 8.20 -2.37 -1.84
N GLY A 26 8.53 -1.20 -1.29
CA GLY A 26 9.75 -1.01 -0.53
C GLY A 26 9.69 -1.55 0.90
N VAL A 27 8.52 -1.95 1.37
CA VAL A 27 8.37 -2.50 2.72
C VAL A 27 8.92 -3.93 2.75
N PRO A 28 9.87 -4.24 3.66
CA PRO A 28 10.39 -5.61 3.76
C PRO A 28 9.26 -6.61 4.06
N GLY A 29 9.27 -7.72 3.33
CA GLY A 29 8.25 -8.75 3.50
C GLY A 29 7.07 -8.61 2.56
N VAL A 30 6.93 -7.49 1.86
CA VAL A 30 5.88 -7.32 0.86
C VAL A 30 6.31 -8.02 -0.43
N GLN A 31 5.45 -8.89 -0.94
CA GLN A 31 5.71 -9.64 -2.16
C GLN A 31 5.04 -9.04 -3.37
N LYS A 32 3.79 -8.59 -3.21
CA LYS A 32 3.01 -8.05 -4.31
C LYS A 32 2.13 -6.92 -3.83
N VAL A 33 1.98 -5.90 -4.66
CA VAL A 33 1.11 -4.75 -4.40
C VAL A 33 0.22 -4.54 -5.61
N ASP A 34 -1.07 -4.41 -5.36
CA ASP A 34 -2.05 -4.13 -6.39
C ASP A 34 -2.90 -2.95 -5.93
N VAL A 35 -2.72 -1.80 -6.56
CA VAL A 35 -3.42 -0.56 -6.16
C VAL A 35 -4.53 -0.28 -7.15
N SER A 36 -5.73 -0.01 -6.63
CA SER A 36 -6.90 0.34 -7.44
C SER A 36 -7.26 1.80 -7.22
N LEU A 37 -7.19 2.61 -8.27
CA LEU A 37 -7.59 4.00 -8.23
C LEU A 37 -9.11 4.13 -8.10
N ALA A 38 -9.84 3.28 -8.82
CA ALA A 38 -11.30 3.33 -8.83
C ALA A 38 -11.90 3.05 -7.47
N GLN A 39 -11.28 2.16 -6.70
CA GLN A 39 -11.75 1.78 -5.36
C GLN A 39 -11.00 2.51 -4.26
N ALA A 40 -9.97 3.26 -4.62
CA ALA A 40 -9.10 3.98 -3.69
C ALA A 40 -8.53 3.05 -2.61
N ASN A 41 -8.06 1.87 -3.03
CA ASN A 41 -7.49 0.90 -2.11
C ASN A 41 -6.21 0.27 -2.68
N ALA A 42 -5.47 -0.40 -1.81
CA ALA A 42 -4.27 -1.14 -2.17
C ALA A 42 -4.38 -2.54 -1.57
N THR A 43 -4.26 -3.54 -2.42
CA THR A 43 -4.22 -4.94 -2.00
C THR A 43 -2.77 -5.39 -1.96
N VAL A 44 -2.30 -5.80 -0.79
CA VAL A 44 -0.90 -6.14 -0.57
C VAL A 44 -0.80 -7.60 -0.15
N THR A 45 0.05 -8.34 -0.86
CA THR A 45 0.42 -9.70 -0.48
C THR A 45 1.77 -9.65 0.21
N TYR A 46 1.84 -10.15 1.41
CA TYR A 46 3.03 -9.98 2.26
C TYR A 46 3.26 -11.19 3.15
N ASP A 47 4.47 -11.26 3.69
CA ASP A 47 4.83 -12.26 4.70
C ASP A 47 4.57 -11.64 6.08
N PRO A 48 3.58 -12.15 6.83
CA PRO A 48 3.23 -11.57 8.13
C PRO A 48 4.33 -11.68 9.17
N ALA A 49 5.30 -12.54 8.95
CA ALA A 49 6.46 -12.65 9.85
C ALA A 49 7.46 -11.52 9.62
N LYS A 50 7.43 -10.86 8.47
CA LYS A 50 8.38 -9.82 8.11
C LYS A 50 7.75 -8.44 7.99
N ALA A 51 6.49 -8.36 7.62
CA ALA A 51 5.79 -7.10 7.40
C ALA A 51 4.48 -7.10 8.16
N GLY A 52 4.04 -5.91 8.56
CA GLY A 52 2.78 -5.73 9.24
C GLY A 52 1.96 -4.63 8.59
N VAL A 53 0.66 -4.61 8.87
CA VAL A 53 -0.24 -3.59 8.34
C VAL A 53 0.21 -2.19 8.76
N ALA A 54 0.73 -2.03 9.98
CA ALA A 54 1.23 -0.75 10.46
C ALA A 54 2.37 -0.22 9.59
N GLU A 55 3.26 -1.10 9.15
CA GLU A 55 4.36 -0.73 8.26
C GLU A 55 3.84 -0.25 6.92
N MET A 56 2.82 -0.91 6.39
CA MET A 56 2.21 -0.54 5.12
C MET A 56 1.51 0.81 5.22
N LYS A 57 0.80 1.06 6.32
CA LYS A 57 0.15 2.36 6.55
C LYS A 57 1.16 3.49 6.61
N LYS A 58 2.30 3.26 7.26
CA LYS A 58 3.38 4.24 7.29
C LYS A 58 3.94 4.52 5.90
N ALA A 59 4.08 3.48 5.08
CA ALA A 59 4.55 3.64 3.71
C ALA A 59 3.60 4.51 2.90
N VAL A 60 2.30 4.31 3.05
CA VAL A 60 1.28 5.13 2.39
C VAL A 60 1.37 6.58 2.85
N GLU A 61 1.55 6.81 4.15
CA GLU A 61 1.70 8.15 4.69
C GLU A 61 2.95 8.85 4.16
N ARG A 62 4.04 8.12 4.01
CA ARG A 62 5.28 8.65 3.43
C ARG A 62 5.10 9.07 1.98
N ALA A 63 4.20 8.42 1.27
CA ALA A 63 3.88 8.79 -0.11
C ALA A 63 3.01 10.06 -0.17
N GLY A 64 2.54 10.57 0.97
CA GLY A 64 1.73 11.77 1.04
C GLY A 64 0.24 11.52 1.08
N TYR A 65 -0.18 10.28 1.34
CA TYR A 65 -1.59 9.89 1.39
C TYR A 65 -1.96 9.41 2.77
N LYS A 66 -3.25 9.14 2.97
CA LYS A 66 -3.75 8.65 4.25
C LYS A 66 -4.20 7.21 4.12
N ALA A 67 -3.88 6.39 5.11
CA ALA A 67 -4.35 5.02 5.23
C ALA A 67 -5.08 4.89 6.56
N PRO A 68 -6.39 5.19 6.59
CA PRO A 68 -7.16 5.08 7.83
C PRO A 68 -7.30 3.66 8.34
#